data_072cfe2fa90b1db732eb10b085d0f970
#
_entry.id   072cfe2fa90b1db732eb10b085d0f970
#
_cell.length_a   1.000
_cell.length_b   1.000
_cell.length_c   1.000
_cell.angle_alpha   90.00
_cell.angle_beta   90.00
_cell.angle_gamma   90.00
#
_symmetry.space_group_name_H-M   'P 1'
#
loop_
_entity.id
_entity.type
_entity.pdbx_description
1 polymer ?
#
loop_
_entity_poly.entity_id
_entity_poly.type
_entity_poly.pdbx_seq_one_letter_code
_entity_poly.pdbx_strand_id
1 'polypeptide(L)'
;MNNLKLFHASDLHFGAGYFDYILAFQDKFDIFCFSGDFLYKDSAHEKEQIALWLKSFKKPVFVCSGNHDMPPSWLNSINSIYSDGTIKTIKGIKFGCVPYLCDDLLEFAECDILLTHVPPAKTSTSISKNDKDHGDIELARLIKNNLLKAKIILCGHIHEPKSNMDILNGVKIYNSASSGAKEPFYQEIEL
;
A
#
# COMPACT_ATOMS: atom_id res chain seq x y z
N MET A 1 -14.53 -6.13 21.75
CA MET A 1 -13.94 -5.04 20.92
C MET A 1 -14.19 -5.44 19.47
N ASN A 2 -14.84 -4.58 18.67
CA ASN A 2 -15.00 -4.92 17.26
C ASN A 2 -13.63 -4.83 16.58
N ASN A 3 -13.09 -5.95 16.09
CA ASN A 3 -11.87 -5.95 15.30
C ASN A 3 -12.08 -5.06 14.08
N LEU A 4 -11.12 -4.19 13.79
CA LEU A 4 -11.12 -3.37 12.59
C LEU A 4 -10.79 -4.24 11.38
N LYS A 5 -11.58 -4.13 10.32
CA LYS A 5 -11.32 -4.79 9.05
C LYS A 5 -10.68 -3.81 8.07
N LEU A 6 -9.48 -4.15 7.64
CA LEU A 6 -8.71 -3.38 6.68
C LEU A 6 -8.70 -4.10 5.32
N PHE A 7 -8.99 -3.34 4.26
CA PHE A 7 -8.82 -3.75 2.88
C PHE A 7 -7.47 -3.25 2.37
N HIS A 8 -6.67 -4.13 1.77
CA HIS A 8 -5.40 -3.75 1.16
C HIS A 8 -5.30 -4.24 -0.28
N ALA A 9 -5.02 -3.33 -1.22
CA ALA A 9 -4.72 -3.62 -2.62
C ALA A 9 -3.58 -2.73 -3.12
N SER A 10 -2.95 -3.13 -4.22
CA SER A 10 -1.84 -2.41 -4.85
C SER A 10 -1.78 -2.72 -6.35
N ASP A 11 -1.02 -1.90 -7.10
CA ASP A 11 -0.73 -2.14 -8.51
C ASP A 11 -2.00 -2.31 -9.35
N LEU A 12 -2.92 -1.37 -9.20
CA LEU A 12 -4.21 -1.42 -9.91
C LEU A 12 -4.06 -1.08 -11.39
N HIS A 13 -3.03 -0.33 -11.76
CA HIS A 13 -2.66 0.02 -13.15
C HIS A 13 -3.85 0.38 -14.05
N PHE A 14 -4.77 1.17 -13.50
CA PHE A 14 -6.00 1.58 -14.18
C PHE A 14 -6.80 0.41 -14.79
N GLY A 15 -6.75 -0.76 -14.11
CA GLY A 15 -7.38 -1.99 -14.59
C GLY A 15 -8.89 -1.86 -14.78
N ALA A 16 -9.37 -2.31 -15.93
CA ALA A 16 -10.78 -2.22 -16.28
C ALA A 16 -11.66 -2.98 -15.26
N GLY A 17 -12.59 -2.27 -14.62
CA GLY A 17 -13.52 -2.84 -13.63
C GLY A 17 -12.96 -2.97 -12.20
N TYR A 18 -11.67 -2.74 -11.97
CA TYR A 18 -11.08 -2.85 -10.63
C TYR A 18 -11.70 -1.86 -9.65
N PHE A 19 -11.91 -0.63 -10.09
CA PHE A 19 -12.43 0.45 -9.25
C PHE A 19 -13.85 0.18 -8.78
N ASP A 20 -14.74 -0.25 -9.69
CA ASP A 20 -16.12 -0.61 -9.36
C ASP A 20 -16.16 -1.85 -8.46
N TYR A 21 -15.31 -2.85 -8.75
CA TYR A 21 -15.19 -4.05 -7.93
C TYR A 21 -14.84 -3.72 -6.48
N ILE A 22 -13.79 -2.91 -6.27
CA ILE A 22 -13.33 -2.52 -4.93
C ILE A 22 -14.40 -1.68 -4.22
N LEU A 23 -15.03 -0.75 -4.93
CA LEU A 23 -16.03 0.13 -4.33
C LEU A 23 -17.27 -0.63 -3.85
N ALA A 24 -17.61 -1.76 -4.47
CA ALA A 24 -18.69 -2.64 -4.04
C ALA A 24 -18.47 -3.23 -2.62
N PHE A 25 -17.24 -3.23 -2.13
CA PHE A 25 -16.90 -3.72 -0.79
C PHE A 25 -16.86 -2.63 0.28
N GLN A 26 -17.11 -1.35 -0.04
CA GLN A 26 -16.87 -0.25 0.90
C GLN A 26 -17.60 -0.39 2.25
N ASP A 27 -18.72 -1.11 2.31
CA ASP A 27 -19.47 -1.32 3.54
C ASP A 27 -18.95 -2.53 4.38
N LYS A 28 -18.07 -3.37 3.79
CA LYS A 28 -17.52 -4.55 4.45
C LYS A 28 -16.26 -4.24 5.29
N PHE A 29 -15.59 -3.11 4.99
CA PHE A 29 -14.32 -2.73 5.60
C PHE A 29 -14.44 -1.39 6.33
N ASP A 30 -13.60 -1.22 7.34
CA ASP A 30 -13.50 0.00 8.13
C ASP A 30 -12.46 0.97 7.59
N ILE A 31 -11.40 0.46 6.94
CA ILE A 31 -10.25 1.20 6.42
C ILE A 31 -9.83 0.61 5.08
N PHE A 32 -9.46 1.47 4.14
CA PHE A 32 -8.89 1.10 2.85
C PHE A 32 -7.44 1.57 2.76
N CYS A 33 -6.56 0.68 2.32
CA CYS A 33 -5.15 0.94 2.12
C CYS A 33 -4.74 0.55 0.69
N PHE A 34 -4.09 1.49 0.00
CA PHE A 34 -3.58 1.27 -1.35
C PHE A 34 -2.09 1.60 -1.39
N SER A 35 -1.27 0.63 -1.77
CA SER A 35 0.20 0.79 -1.75
C SER A 35 0.79 1.03 -3.14
N GLY A 36 0.21 1.98 -3.87
CA GLY A 36 0.77 2.56 -5.08
C GLY A 36 0.42 1.87 -6.40
N ASP A 37 0.97 2.43 -7.46
CA ASP A 37 0.81 2.02 -8.86
C ASP A 37 -0.65 1.97 -9.30
N PHE A 38 -1.33 3.12 -9.17
CA PHE A 38 -2.69 3.32 -9.69
C PHE A 38 -2.72 3.51 -11.20
N LEU A 39 -1.71 4.24 -11.72
CA LEU A 39 -1.65 4.60 -13.13
C LEU A 39 -1.12 3.45 -13.98
N TYR A 40 -1.74 3.24 -15.14
CA TYR A 40 -1.15 2.48 -16.23
C TYR A 40 -0.30 3.37 -17.12
N LYS A 41 -0.80 4.61 -17.38
CA LYS A 41 -0.09 5.65 -18.15
C LYS A 41 -0.16 6.97 -17.39
N ASP A 42 0.88 7.77 -17.50
CA ASP A 42 0.86 9.15 -17.00
C ASP A 42 -0.03 10.02 -17.89
N SER A 43 -1.34 9.98 -17.62
CA SER A 43 -2.34 10.76 -18.35
C SER A 43 -3.26 11.54 -17.40
N ALA A 44 -3.67 12.74 -17.82
CA ALA A 44 -4.61 13.57 -17.07
C ALA A 44 -5.94 12.84 -16.87
N HIS A 45 -6.39 12.06 -17.86
CA HIS A 45 -7.62 11.28 -17.78
C HIS A 45 -7.57 10.22 -16.67
N GLU A 46 -6.51 9.40 -16.62
CA GLU A 46 -6.40 8.37 -15.57
C GLU A 46 -6.34 9.02 -14.17
N LYS A 47 -5.54 10.07 -14.01
CA LYS A 47 -5.43 10.83 -12.76
C LYS A 47 -6.78 11.36 -12.28
N GLU A 48 -7.57 11.95 -13.19
CA GLU A 48 -8.89 12.47 -12.87
C GLU A 48 -9.85 11.37 -12.43
N GLN A 49 -9.92 10.26 -13.17
CA GLN A 49 -10.81 9.13 -12.85
C GLN A 49 -10.44 8.49 -11.51
N ILE A 50 -9.14 8.26 -11.25
CA ILE A 50 -8.66 7.74 -9.98
C ILE A 50 -8.97 8.70 -8.84
N ALA A 51 -8.77 10.00 -9.03
CA ALA A 51 -9.08 11.00 -8.02
C ALA A 51 -10.58 11.04 -7.67
N LEU A 52 -11.46 10.92 -8.67
CA LEU A 52 -12.90 10.82 -8.47
C LEU A 52 -13.28 9.55 -7.70
N TRP A 53 -12.67 8.42 -8.06
CA TRP A 53 -12.89 7.16 -7.38
C TRP A 53 -12.41 7.22 -5.92
N LEU A 54 -11.21 7.70 -5.63
CA LEU A 54 -10.70 7.85 -4.26
C LEU A 54 -11.58 8.78 -3.40
N LYS A 55 -12.16 9.83 -4.01
CA LYS A 55 -13.11 10.74 -3.33
C LYS A 55 -14.46 10.10 -3.02
N SER A 56 -14.83 9.01 -3.67
CA SER A 56 -16.12 8.35 -3.49
C SER A 56 -16.19 7.47 -2.23
N PHE A 57 -15.06 7.16 -1.60
CA PHE A 57 -15.02 6.37 -0.38
C PHE A 57 -15.60 7.16 0.82
N LYS A 58 -16.44 6.47 1.60
CA LYS A 58 -17.02 7.01 2.85
C LYS A 58 -16.20 6.64 4.08
N LYS A 59 -15.20 5.80 3.91
CA LYS A 59 -14.30 5.28 4.95
C LYS A 59 -12.91 5.90 4.81
N PRO A 60 -12.08 5.89 5.87
CA PRO A 60 -10.70 6.34 5.76
C PRO A 60 -9.94 5.59 4.66
N VAL A 61 -9.25 6.33 3.81
CA VAL A 61 -8.40 5.80 2.74
C VAL A 61 -6.97 6.27 2.96
N PHE A 62 -6.05 5.32 3.03
CA PHE A 62 -4.61 5.55 3.10
C PHE A 62 -3.97 5.14 1.78
N VAL A 63 -3.06 5.96 1.30
CA VAL A 63 -2.40 5.76 0.01
C VAL A 63 -0.92 6.10 0.11
N CYS A 64 -0.04 5.28 -0.43
CA CYS A 64 1.30 5.73 -0.81
C CYS A 64 1.45 5.68 -2.33
N SER A 65 2.35 6.50 -2.89
CA SER A 65 2.66 6.45 -4.31
C SER A 65 3.49 5.22 -4.67
N GLY A 66 3.37 4.77 -5.92
CA GLY A 66 4.27 3.81 -6.55
C GLY A 66 5.10 4.45 -7.66
N ASN A 67 5.92 3.66 -8.36
CA ASN A 67 6.78 4.17 -9.42
C ASN A 67 6.00 4.67 -10.65
N HIS A 68 4.82 4.11 -10.92
CA HIS A 68 3.93 4.60 -12.00
C HIS A 68 3.18 5.87 -11.63
N ASP A 69 3.07 6.22 -10.35
CA ASP A 69 2.34 7.40 -9.89
C ASP A 69 3.17 8.69 -9.89
N MET A 70 4.44 8.60 -10.26
CA MET A 70 5.39 9.72 -10.20
C MET A 70 5.19 10.75 -11.32
N PRO A 71 5.30 12.08 -11.03
CA PRO A 71 5.42 12.65 -9.69
C PRO A 71 4.09 12.62 -8.93
N PRO A 72 4.10 12.40 -7.59
CA PRO A 72 2.89 12.11 -6.81
C PRO A 72 2.04 13.35 -6.47
N SER A 73 2.38 14.53 -6.96
CA SER A 73 1.67 15.78 -6.64
C SER A 73 0.16 15.73 -6.93
N TRP A 74 -0.25 14.99 -7.97
CA TRP A 74 -1.66 14.78 -8.30
C TRP A 74 -2.39 13.98 -7.22
N LEU A 75 -1.75 12.95 -6.67
CA LEU A 75 -2.28 12.11 -5.62
C LEU A 75 -2.37 12.89 -4.30
N ASN A 76 -1.31 13.62 -3.95
CA ASN A 76 -1.21 14.42 -2.74
C ASN A 76 -2.18 15.63 -2.73
N SER A 77 -2.72 16.01 -3.89
CA SER A 77 -3.74 17.06 -4.00
C SER A 77 -5.17 16.61 -3.62
N ILE A 78 -5.38 15.30 -3.36
CA ILE A 78 -6.69 14.74 -3.05
C ILE A 78 -6.97 14.85 -1.55
N ASN A 79 -7.71 15.87 -1.12
CA ASN A 79 -7.95 16.19 0.29
C ASN A 79 -8.76 15.15 1.09
N SER A 80 -9.41 14.19 0.42
CA SER A 80 -10.25 13.17 1.07
C SER A 80 -9.52 11.91 1.49
N ILE A 81 -8.22 11.81 1.20
CA ILE A 81 -7.38 10.65 1.53
C ILE A 81 -6.18 11.06 2.40
N TYR A 82 -5.54 10.10 3.02
CA TYR A 82 -4.25 10.24 3.67
C TYR A 82 -3.18 9.71 2.72
N SER A 83 -2.40 10.62 2.11
CA SER A 83 -1.40 10.30 1.09
C SER A 83 0.03 10.41 1.61
N ASP A 84 0.99 10.34 0.71
CA ASP A 84 2.44 10.39 0.97
C ASP A 84 2.84 11.38 2.06
N GLY A 85 3.69 10.93 2.97
CA GLY A 85 4.18 11.70 4.11
C GLY A 85 3.19 11.80 5.28
N THR A 86 1.96 11.31 5.12
CA THR A 86 0.95 11.40 6.19
C THR A 86 1.20 10.34 7.26
N ILE A 87 1.17 10.81 8.52
CA ILE A 87 1.06 9.95 9.71
C ILE A 87 -0.29 10.25 10.37
N LYS A 88 -1.13 9.24 10.53
CA LYS A 88 -2.48 9.40 11.09
C LYS A 88 -2.86 8.26 12.01
N THR A 89 -3.46 8.60 13.16
CA THR A 89 -4.02 7.60 14.08
C THR A 89 -5.52 7.46 13.87
N ILE A 90 -5.97 6.23 13.64
CA ILE A 90 -7.37 5.84 13.55
C ILE A 90 -7.65 4.75 14.59
N LYS A 91 -8.58 5.00 15.49
CA LYS A 91 -8.97 4.07 16.58
C LYS A 91 -7.77 3.51 17.38
N GLY A 92 -6.77 4.34 17.62
CA GLY A 92 -5.57 3.99 18.40
C GLY A 92 -4.44 3.34 17.62
N ILE A 93 -4.61 3.05 16.32
CA ILE A 93 -3.60 2.48 15.44
C ILE A 93 -2.98 3.61 14.61
N LYS A 94 -1.65 3.72 14.61
CA LYS A 94 -0.91 4.75 13.89
C LYS A 94 -0.46 4.23 12.52
N PHE A 95 -0.98 4.83 11.46
CA PHE A 95 -0.64 4.54 10.06
C PHE A 95 0.38 5.54 9.54
N GLY A 96 1.31 5.08 8.70
CA GLY A 96 2.23 5.91 7.95
C GLY A 96 2.18 5.60 6.45
N CYS A 97 1.98 6.64 5.62
CA CYS A 97 2.03 6.54 4.15
C CYS A 97 3.43 6.95 3.69
N VAL A 98 4.28 5.99 3.42
CA VAL A 98 5.67 6.22 3.02
C VAL A 98 5.73 6.54 1.52
N PRO A 99 6.25 7.71 1.10
CA PRO A 99 6.44 8.04 -0.31
C PRO A 99 7.30 7.00 -1.04
N TYR A 100 7.05 6.76 -2.33
CA TYR A 100 7.86 5.83 -3.13
C TYR A 100 9.36 6.18 -3.10
N LEU A 101 9.70 7.47 -3.20
CA LEU A 101 11.05 8.00 -3.00
C LEU A 101 11.11 8.70 -1.64
N CYS A 102 11.33 7.93 -0.58
CA CYS A 102 11.43 8.44 0.78
C CYS A 102 12.90 8.60 1.17
N ASP A 103 13.27 9.83 1.56
CA ASP A 103 14.66 10.14 1.96
C ASP A 103 14.98 9.64 3.37
N ASP A 104 14.00 9.63 4.28
CA ASP A 104 14.18 9.16 5.66
C ASP A 104 12.98 8.35 6.17
N LEU A 105 13.15 7.03 6.16
CA LEU A 105 12.16 6.09 6.70
C LEU A 105 11.97 6.21 8.22
N LEU A 106 12.91 6.79 8.95
CA LEU A 106 12.82 6.96 10.40
C LEU A 106 11.75 7.99 10.81
N GLU A 107 11.31 8.87 9.92
CA GLU A 107 10.15 9.73 10.17
C GLU A 107 8.89 8.90 10.52
N PHE A 108 8.80 7.68 10.02
CA PHE A 108 7.68 6.76 10.25
C PHE A 108 7.94 5.72 11.35
N ALA A 109 9.04 5.84 12.10
CA ALA A 109 9.49 4.81 13.06
C ALA A 109 8.45 4.47 14.13
N GLU A 110 7.60 5.42 14.50
CA GLU A 110 6.59 5.28 15.55
C GLU A 110 5.22 4.78 15.03
N CYS A 111 5.10 4.41 13.76
CA CYS A 111 3.86 3.89 13.19
C CYS A 111 3.68 2.40 13.49
N ASP A 112 2.41 1.98 13.70
CA ASP A 112 2.05 0.56 13.89
C ASP A 112 1.91 -0.17 12.55
N ILE A 113 1.45 0.55 11.50
CA ILE A 113 1.25 0.05 10.14
C ILE A 113 1.90 1.03 9.18
N LEU A 114 2.73 0.52 8.27
CA LEU A 114 3.31 1.29 7.18
C LEU A 114 2.76 0.83 5.83
N LEU A 115 2.36 1.79 5.02
CA LEU A 115 2.15 1.60 3.60
C LEU A 115 3.45 1.99 2.89
N THR A 116 4.04 1.03 2.18
CA THR A 116 5.21 1.24 1.33
C THR A 116 4.92 0.61 -0.03
N HIS A 117 5.34 1.22 -1.15
CA HIS A 117 5.12 0.55 -2.42
C HIS A 117 6.03 -0.69 -2.55
N VAL A 118 7.31 -0.52 -2.27
CA VAL A 118 8.31 -1.58 -2.38
C VAL A 118 8.35 -2.41 -1.08
N PRO A 119 8.29 -3.76 -1.15
CA PRO A 119 8.43 -4.61 0.02
C PRO A 119 9.86 -4.58 0.59
N PRO A 120 10.08 -4.92 1.88
CA PRO A 120 11.43 -5.03 2.42
C PRO A 120 12.20 -6.17 1.76
N ALA A 121 13.46 -5.92 1.41
CA ALA A 121 14.34 -6.88 0.74
C ALA A 121 14.56 -8.16 1.55
N LYS A 122 14.87 -9.25 0.83
CA LYS A 122 15.15 -10.59 1.38
C LYS A 122 13.94 -11.21 2.08
N THR A 123 12.76 -10.91 1.59
CA THR A 123 11.49 -11.55 1.97
C THR A 123 10.89 -12.26 0.76
N SER A 124 10.03 -13.24 0.99
CA SER A 124 9.31 -13.89 -0.11
C SER A 124 8.35 -12.96 -0.83
N THR A 125 7.98 -11.84 -0.21
CA THR A 125 7.16 -10.77 -0.83
C THR A 125 7.94 -9.89 -1.79
N SER A 126 9.28 -9.79 -1.65
CA SER A 126 10.18 -8.99 -2.49
C SER A 126 10.86 -9.80 -3.59
N ILE A 127 10.93 -11.12 -3.42
CA ILE A 127 11.58 -12.02 -4.38
C ILE A 127 10.53 -12.48 -5.39
N SER A 128 10.78 -12.16 -6.67
CA SER A 128 9.92 -12.60 -7.78
C SER A 128 10.06 -14.11 -8.02
N LYS A 129 9.11 -14.70 -8.76
CA LYS A 129 9.17 -16.12 -9.19
C LYS A 129 10.47 -16.48 -9.93
N ASN A 130 11.17 -15.49 -10.49
CA ASN A 130 12.45 -15.68 -11.19
C ASN A 130 13.68 -15.55 -10.25
N ASP A 131 13.49 -15.67 -8.95
CA ASP A 131 14.53 -15.60 -7.91
C ASP A 131 15.26 -14.24 -7.82
N LYS A 132 14.70 -13.16 -8.41
CA LYS A 132 15.26 -11.82 -8.29
C LYS A 132 14.60 -11.10 -7.11
N ASP A 133 15.43 -10.52 -6.26
CA ASP A 133 14.99 -9.66 -5.16
C ASP A 133 14.93 -8.21 -5.64
N HIS A 134 13.75 -7.61 -5.52
CA HIS A 134 13.47 -6.22 -5.90
C HIS A 134 13.04 -5.38 -4.69
N GLY A 135 13.34 -5.86 -3.48
CA GLY A 135 12.92 -5.22 -2.24
C GLY A 135 13.80 -4.05 -1.81
N ASP A 136 13.27 -3.27 -0.88
CA ASP A 136 13.95 -2.16 -0.23
C ASP A 136 14.92 -2.69 0.85
N ILE A 137 16.22 -2.45 0.64
CA ILE A 137 17.29 -2.90 1.53
C ILE A 137 17.27 -2.11 2.84
N GLU A 138 16.99 -0.81 2.80
CA GLU A 138 16.97 0.05 3.96
C GLU A 138 15.78 -0.26 4.87
N LEU A 139 14.60 -0.43 4.31
CA LEU A 139 13.42 -0.86 5.05
C LEU A 139 13.67 -2.20 5.77
N ALA A 140 14.27 -3.17 5.05
CA ALA A 140 14.63 -4.45 5.64
C ALA A 140 15.66 -4.32 6.77
N ARG A 141 16.66 -3.42 6.62
CA ARG A 141 17.67 -3.12 7.64
C ARG A 141 17.04 -2.52 8.90
N LEU A 142 16.15 -1.56 8.75
CA LEU A 142 15.47 -0.89 9.86
C LEU A 142 14.59 -1.86 10.65
N ILE A 143 13.84 -2.74 9.96
CA ILE A 143 13.03 -3.79 10.59
C ILE A 143 13.93 -4.76 11.40
N LYS A 144 15.01 -5.27 10.78
CA LYS A 144 15.93 -6.22 11.44
C LYS A 144 16.60 -5.66 12.67
N ASN A 145 16.86 -4.35 12.69
CA ASN A 145 17.48 -3.67 13.81
C ASN A 145 16.48 -3.13 14.85
N ASN A 146 15.18 -3.45 14.74
CA ASN A 146 14.11 -2.95 15.61
C ASN A 146 14.05 -1.41 15.67
N LEU A 147 14.36 -0.73 14.57
CA LEU A 147 14.31 0.74 14.48
C LEU A 147 12.93 1.26 14.05
N LEU A 148 12.03 0.37 13.63
CA LEU A 148 10.63 0.67 13.35
C LEU A 148 9.73 -0.09 14.34
N LYS A 149 8.69 0.58 14.86
CA LYS A 149 7.67 -0.03 15.73
C LYS A 149 6.59 -0.78 14.95
N ALA A 150 6.61 -0.68 13.62
CA ALA A 150 5.62 -1.28 12.75
C ALA A 150 5.48 -2.78 12.99
N LYS A 151 4.24 -3.23 13.09
CA LYS A 151 3.85 -4.64 13.19
C LYS A 151 3.39 -5.20 11.85
N ILE A 152 2.99 -4.29 10.93
CA ILE A 152 2.47 -4.63 9.61
C ILE A 152 3.08 -3.68 8.58
N ILE A 153 3.55 -4.25 7.48
CA ILE A 153 3.92 -3.55 6.25
C ILE A 153 2.92 -3.95 5.15
N LEU A 154 2.31 -2.96 4.51
CA LEU A 154 1.43 -3.12 3.36
C LEU A 154 2.17 -2.65 2.12
N CYS A 155 2.39 -3.53 1.15
CA CYS A 155 3.20 -3.24 -0.03
C CYS A 155 2.62 -3.85 -1.32
N GLY A 156 3.27 -3.56 -2.44
CA GLY A 156 2.96 -4.06 -3.77
C GLY A 156 4.21 -4.30 -4.61
N HIS A 157 4.28 -3.70 -5.80
CA HIS A 157 5.42 -3.63 -6.70
C HIS A 157 5.80 -4.97 -7.36
N ILE A 158 5.81 -6.07 -6.64
CA ILE A 158 6.17 -7.38 -7.18
C ILE A 158 4.89 -8.13 -7.52
N HIS A 159 4.52 -8.13 -8.81
CA HIS A 159 3.25 -8.70 -9.28
C HIS A 159 3.17 -10.22 -9.12
N GLU A 160 4.31 -10.90 -9.18
CA GLU A 160 4.41 -12.35 -8.97
C GLU A 160 5.49 -12.67 -7.92
N PRO A 161 5.24 -12.34 -6.64
CA PRO A 161 6.17 -12.67 -5.57
C PRO A 161 6.18 -14.18 -5.29
N LYS A 162 7.20 -14.69 -4.63
CA LYS A 162 7.22 -16.08 -4.14
C LYS A 162 6.09 -16.36 -3.16
N SER A 163 5.72 -15.35 -2.36
CA SER A 163 4.56 -15.37 -1.48
C SER A 163 3.98 -13.97 -1.33
N ASN A 164 2.68 -13.87 -1.21
CA ASN A 164 1.98 -12.61 -0.94
C ASN A 164 2.03 -12.19 0.55
N MET A 165 2.63 -13.02 1.40
CA MET A 165 2.81 -12.74 2.82
C MET A 165 4.12 -13.34 3.31
N ASP A 166 4.81 -12.58 4.19
CA ASP A 166 6.01 -13.03 4.89
C ASP A 166 6.09 -12.40 6.29
N ILE A 167 7.03 -12.85 7.09
CA ILE A 167 7.33 -12.29 8.41
C ILE A 167 8.83 -12.01 8.50
N LEU A 168 9.20 -10.76 8.72
CA LEU A 168 10.57 -10.35 8.95
C LEU A 168 10.71 -9.78 10.36
N ASN A 169 11.50 -10.44 11.22
CA ASN A 169 11.73 -10.02 12.60
C ASN A 169 10.43 -9.70 13.38
N GLY A 170 9.40 -10.52 13.21
CA GLY A 170 8.10 -10.36 13.87
C GLY A 170 7.13 -9.38 13.19
N VAL A 171 7.57 -8.64 12.17
CA VAL A 171 6.74 -7.75 11.36
C VAL A 171 6.09 -8.55 10.24
N LYS A 172 4.74 -8.50 10.13
CA LYS A 172 4.00 -9.11 9.03
C LYS A 172 4.06 -8.22 7.80
N ILE A 173 4.35 -8.81 6.66
CA ILE A 173 4.49 -8.10 5.38
C ILE A 173 3.47 -8.67 4.42
N TYR A 174 2.63 -7.81 3.83
CA TYR A 174 1.59 -8.17 2.89
C TYR A 174 1.85 -7.48 1.56
N ASN A 175 2.08 -8.27 0.50
CA ASN A 175 2.14 -7.79 -0.88
C ASN A 175 0.80 -8.07 -1.55
N SER A 176 0.09 -7.01 -1.96
CA SER A 176 -1.21 -7.09 -2.62
C SER A 176 -1.17 -6.61 -4.07
N ALA A 177 -0.01 -6.74 -4.74
CA ALA A 177 0.13 -6.36 -6.14
C ALA A 177 -0.82 -7.19 -7.03
N SER A 178 -1.59 -6.49 -7.88
CA SER A 178 -2.45 -7.11 -8.87
C SER A 178 -1.64 -7.49 -10.11
N SER A 179 -1.86 -8.70 -10.64
CA SER A 179 -1.10 -9.24 -11.79
C SER A 179 -1.85 -9.17 -13.13
N GLY A 180 -2.80 -8.23 -13.27
CA GLY A 180 -3.57 -8.06 -14.52
C GLY A 180 -4.69 -9.11 -14.71
N ALA A 181 -5.10 -9.79 -13.66
CA ALA A 181 -6.25 -10.69 -13.66
C ALA A 181 -7.58 -9.93 -13.89
N LYS A 182 -8.68 -10.66 -14.09
CA LYS A 182 -10.01 -10.07 -14.29
C LYS A 182 -10.49 -9.27 -13.04
N GLU A 183 -10.08 -9.70 -11.87
CA GLU A 183 -10.39 -9.05 -10.59
C GLU A 183 -9.09 -8.62 -9.92
N PRO A 184 -9.08 -7.47 -9.18
CA PRO A 184 -7.90 -7.05 -8.46
C PRO A 184 -7.59 -8.05 -7.33
N PHE A 185 -6.31 -8.30 -7.11
CA PHE A 185 -5.89 -9.02 -5.91
C PHE A 185 -5.96 -8.09 -4.71
N TYR A 186 -6.50 -8.56 -3.61
CA TYR A 186 -6.54 -7.84 -2.35
C TYR A 186 -6.40 -8.76 -1.15
N GLN A 187 -6.06 -8.20 -0.01
CA GLN A 187 -6.00 -8.90 1.26
C GLN A 187 -6.91 -8.23 2.28
N GLU A 188 -7.61 -9.07 3.06
CA GLU A 188 -8.40 -8.67 4.22
C GLU A 188 -7.54 -8.87 5.46
N ILE A 189 -7.39 -7.82 6.28
CA ILE A 189 -6.55 -7.85 7.47
C ILE A 189 -7.40 -7.43 8.68
N GLU A 190 -7.45 -8.30 9.68
CA GLU A 190 -8.08 -7.98 10.97
C GLU A 190 -7.04 -7.40 11.92
N LEU A 191 -7.38 -6.23 12.54
CA LEU A 191 -6.52 -5.43 13.43
C LEU A 191 -7.01 -5.48 14.86
#